data_c92b19796be2d73f69dffb8757a31482
#
_entry.id   c92b19796be2d73f69dffb8757a31482
#
_cell.length_a   1.000
_cell.length_b   1.000
_cell.length_c   1.000
_cell.angle_alpha   90.00
_cell.angle_beta   90.00
_cell.angle_gamma   90.00
#
_symmetry.space_group_name_H-M   'P 1'
#
loop_
_entity.id
_entity.type
_entity.pdbx_description
1 polymer ?
#
loop_
_entity_poly.entity_id
_entity_poly.type
_entity_poly.pdbx_seq_one_letter_code
_entity_poly.pdbx_strand_id
1 'polypeptide(L)'
;MVALLFCPIKGNANYPPLSVSLLSAYLKEQGVSSTVIDLNKDFYIKNANLAATYSNYFGYPSILSGFTDNENEIKNVDTIYNLSLLLSILYGRDKVPVIYNDEEAEMIRQIEQEIDIKADQIINSNYKYIGFSTYISNIAYSCILAKKLKEKNANISIFFGGSSTSYMPIREFLLEMGLADYVIVGEHPGNKLEKAKQ
;
A
#
# COMPACT_ATOMS: atom_id res chain seq x y z
N MET A 1 5.93 -20.03 1.37
CA MET A 1 6.85 -18.93 1.75
C MET A 1 6.05 -17.62 1.78
N VAL A 2 6.31 -16.75 2.75
CA VAL A 2 5.64 -15.46 2.97
C VAL A 2 6.59 -14.33 2.62
N ALA A 3 6.15 -13.35 1.84
CA ALA A 3 6.82 -12.06 1.71
C ALA A 3 6.15 -11.03 2.61
N LEU A 4 6.92 -10.28 3.38
CA LEU A 4 6.47 -9.17 4.20
C LEU A 4 6.98 -7.87 3.60
N LEU A 5 6.07 -7.04 3.10
CA LEU A 5 6.38 -5.84 2.37
C LEU A 5 6.29 -4.61 3.26
N PHE A 6 7.30 -3.76 3.17
CA PHE A 6 7.30 -2.43 3.74
C PHE A 6 7.40 -1.41 2.59
N CYS A 7 6.27 -0.80 2.27
CA CYS A 7 6.15 0.15 1.17
C CYS A 7 6.65 1.55 1.55
N PRO A 8 6.95 2.41 0.56
CA PRO A 8 7.46 3.76 0.79
C PRO A 8 6.60 4.58 1.75
N ILE A 9 7.25 5.17 2.77
CA ILE A 9 6.65 6.10 3.74
C ILE A 9 7.21 7.51 3.53
N LYS A 10 6.47 8.53 3.96
CA LYS A 10 6.96 9.90 3.91
C LYS A 10 8.19 10.06 4.81
N GLY A 11 9.29 10.48 4.22
CA GLY A 11 10.37 11.19 4.90
C GLY A 11 11.58 10.40 5.38
N ASN A 12 11.64 9.04 5.36
CA ASN A 12 12.86 8.41 5.84
C ASN A 12 13.11 6.97 5.36
N ALA A 13 14.19 6.80 4.59
CA ALA A 13 14.68 5.49 4.16
C ALA A 13 15.78 4.91 5.09
N ASN A 14 16.19 5.64 6.13
CA ASN A 14 17.38 5.32 6.92
C ASN A 14 17.12 4.34 8.07
N TYR A 15 15.86 4.11 8.42
CA TYR A 15 15.52 3.19 9.49
C TYR A 15 15.01 1.86 8.96
N PRO A 16 15.50 0.73 9.50
CA PRO A 16 14.98 -0.58 9.13
C PRO A 16 13.49 -0.69 9.53
N PRO A 17 12.67 -1.39 8.73
CA PRO A 17 11.25 -1.55 8.98
C PRO A 17 11.01 -2.50 10.16
N LEU A 18 10.96 -1.97 11.38
CA LEU A 18 10.87 -2.76 12.61
C LEU A 18 9.64 -3.68 12.63
N SER A 19 8.47 -3.18 12.17
CA SER A 19 7.22 -3.94 12.20
C SER A 19 7.30 -5.26 11.42
N VAL A 20 7.74 -5.22 10.17
CA VAL A 20 7.87 -6.43 9.34
C VAL A 20 9.05 -7.30 9.78
N SER A 21 10.10 -6.71 10.36
CA SER A 21 11.25 -7.45 10.90
C SER A 21 10.85 -8.28 12.12
N LEU A 22 10.11 -7.71 13.06
CA LEU A 22 9.58 -8.42 14.22
C LEU A 22 8.59 -9.51 13.80
N LEU A 23 7.69 -9.21 12.86
CA LEU A 23 6.74 -10.19 12.34
C LEU A 23 7.47 -11.34 11.64
N SER A 24 8.52 -11.05 10.87
CA SER A 24 9.35 -12.09 10.25
C SER A 24 10.05 -12.98 11.27
N ALA A 25 10.58 -12.41 12.36
CA ALA A 25 11.19 -13.17 13.44
C ALA A 25 10.16 -14.11 14.11
N TYR A 26 8.99 -13.58 14.44
CA TYR A 26 7.90 -14.36 15.02
C TYR A 26 7.44 -15.50 14.10
N LEU A 27 7.23 -15.25 12.80
CA LEU A 27 6.85 -16.28 11.84
C LEU A 27 7.91 -17.40 11.77
N LYS A 28 9.20 -17.06 11.80
CA LYS A 28 10.28 -18.03 11.81
C LYS A 28 10.29 -18.89 13.06
N GLU A 29 10.02 -18.33 14.24
CA GLU A 29 9.84 -19.07 15.49
C GLU A 29 8.67 -20.07 15.40
N GLN A 30 7.62 -19.73 14.65
CA GLN A 30 6.49 -20.63 14.38
C GLN A 30 6.75 -21.62 13.21
N GLY A 31 7.98 -21.72 12.71
CA GLY A 31 8.33 -22.60 11.59
C GLY A 31 7.88 -22.12 10.21
N VAL A 32 7.44 -20.88 10.10
CA VAL A 32 6.97 -20.29 8.83
C VAL A 32 8.10 -19.52 8.16
N SER A 33 8.53 -19.97 6.98
CA SER A 33 9.54 -19.26 6.17
C SER A 33 9.00 -17.92 5.68
N SER A 34 9.70 -16.84 6.02
CA SER A 34 9.34 -15.47 5.64
C SER A 34 10.55 -14.66 5.17
N THR A 35 10.30 -13.73 4.24
CA THR A 35 11.28 -12.77 3.71
C THR A 35 10.73 -11.36 3.88
N VAL A 36 11.56 -10.44 4.38
CA VAL A 36 11.24 -9.01 4.43
C VAL A 36 11.75 -8.35 3.16
N ILE A 37 10.89 -7.58 2.51
CA ILE A 37 11.21 -6.79 1.32
C ILE A 37 10.98 -5.31 1.66
N ASP A 38 12.06 -4.57 1.79
CA ASP A 38 12.06 -3.15 2.10
C ASP A 38 12.00 -2.32 0.80
N LEU A 39 10.79 -2.09 0.31
CA LEU A 39 10.54 -1.27 -0.86
C LEU A 39 10.74 0.22 -0.57
N ASN A 40 10.63 0.64 0.70
CA ASN A 40 10.86 2.02 1.11
C ASN A 40 12.29 2.46 0.85
N LYS A 41 13.24 1.66 1.31
CA LYS A 41 14.67 1.92 1.08
C LYS A 41 15.00 1.95 -0.42
N ASP A 42 14.53 0.96 -1.16
CA ASP A 42 14.77 0.87 -2.60
C ASP A 42 14.22 2.09 -3.36
N PHE A 43 13.01 2.53 -3.02
CA PHE A 43 12.35 3.65 -3.67
C PHE A 43 13.10 4.96 -3.46
N TYR A 44 13.48 5.28 -2.21
CA TYR A 44 14.17 6.52 -1.87
C TYR A 44 15.60 6.58 -2.39
N ILE A 45 16.32 5.46 -2.41
CA ILE A 45 17.70 5.42 -2.91
C ILE A 45 17.75 5.57 -4.43
N LYS A 46 16.85 4.90 -5.13
CA LYS A 46 16.87 4.86 -6.61
C LYS A 46 16.14 6.03 -7.27
N ASN A 47 15.13 6.57 -6.60
CA ASN A 47 14.18 7.51 -7.18
C ASN A 47 13.92 8.72 -6.27
N ALA A 48 14.98 9.39 -5.77
CA ALA A 48 14.83 10.46 -4.79
C ALA A 48 13.87 11.59 -5.22
N ASN A 49 13.93 12.03 -6.49
CA ASN A 49 13.04 13.07 -7.02
C ASN A 49 11.59 12.56 -7.09
N LEU A 50 11.38 11.34 -7.59
CA LEU A 50 10.06 10.72 -7.65
C LEU A 50 9.48 10.50 -6.25
N ALA A 51 10.33 10.13 -5.27
CA ALA A 51 9.92 9.95 -3.88
C ALA A 51 9.46 11.25 -3.23
N ALA A 52 10.12 12.37 -3.52
CA ALA A 52 9.70 13.70 -3.04
C ALA A 52 8.32 14.07 -3.60
N THR A 53 8.13 13.92 -4.92
CA THR A 53 6.86 14.20 -5.59
C THR A 53 5.76 13.25 -5.11
N TYR A 54 6.03 11.96 -5.05
CA TYR A 54 5.11 10.96 -4.49
C TYR A 54 4.63 11.34 -3.07
N SER A 55 5.55 11.80 -2.21
CA SER A 55 5.22 12.20 -0.84
C SER A 55 4.29 13.39 -0.76
N ASN A 56 4.29 14.27 -1.75
CA ASN A 56 3.38 15.42 -1.80
C ASN A 56 1.94 14.99 -2.15
N TYR A 57 1.79 14.04 -3.05
CA TYR A 57 0.46 13.59 -3.50
C TYR A 57 -0.13 12.46 -2.66
N PHE A 58 0.69 11.51 -2.23
CA PHE A 58 0.23 10.28 -1.58
C PHE A 58 0.73 10.13 -0.14
N GLY A 59 1.53 11.08 0.35
CA GLY A 59 1.96 11.10 1.75
C GLY A 59 0.88 11.62 2.68
N TYR A 60 1.11 11.38 3.99
CA TYR A 60 0.27 11.96 5.03
C TYR A 60 0.27 13.50 4.96
N PRO A 61 -0.84 14.22 5.13
CA PRO A 61 -2.18 13.76 5.52
C PRO A 61 -3.17 13.58 4.36
N SER A 62 -2.75 13.79 3.12
CA SER A 62 -3.63 13.99 1.96
C SER A 62 -4.58 12.84 1.64
N ILE A 63 -4.22 11.60 1.95
CA ILE A 63 -5.10 10.45 1.69
C ILE A 63 -5.98 10.10 2.88
N LEU A 64 -5.51 10.34 4.11
CA LEU A 64 -6.26 9.98 5.31
C LEU A 64 -7.57 10.73 5.46
N SER A 65 -7.55 12.02 5.14
CA SER A 65 -8.74 12.84 5.27
C SER A 65 -9.90 12.36 4.38
N GLY A 66 -9.61 11.62 3.31
CA GLY A 66 -10.64 10.96 2.50
C GLY A 66 -11.26 9.72 3.17
N PHE A 67 -10.64 9.18 4.20
CA PHE A 67 -11.10 8.00 4.96
C PHE A 67 -11.51 8.32 6.40
N THR A 68 -11.45 9.60 6.82
CA THR A 68 -11.87 10.01 8.17
C THR A 68 -13.28 10.60 8.14
N ASP A 69 -14.03 10.40 9.22
CA ASP A 69 -15.35 11.01 9.42
C ASP A 69 -15.28 12.52 9.73
N ASN A 70 -14.10 13.12 9.64
CA ASN A 70 -13.91 14.54 9.91
C ASN A 70 -14.27 15.38 8.67
N GLU A 71 -15.51 15.84 8.61
CA GLU A 71 -16.04 16.68 7.53
C GLU A 71 -15.18 17.92 7.19
N ASN A 72 -14.39 18.43 8.13
CA ASN A 72 -13.52 19.59 7.91
C ASN A 72 -12.26 19.21 7.12
N GLU A 73 -11.79 17.98 7.24
CA GLU A 73 -10.65 17.47 6.46
C GLU A 73 -11.05 17.08 5.04
N ILE A 74 -12.26 16.57 4.85
CA ILE A 74 -12.81 16.20 3.51
C ILE A 74 -13.01 17.44 2.63
N LYS A 75 -13.18 18.63 3.21
CA LYS A 75 -13.35 19.90 2.47
C LYS A 75 -12.05 20.45 1.86
N ASN A 76 -10.91 19.86 2.15
CA ASN A 76 -9.66 20.28 1.53
C ASN A 76 -9.61 19.77 0.07
N VAL A 77 -9.54 20.71 -0.87
CA VAL A 77 -9.50 20.42 -2.32
C VAL A 77 -8.33 19.49 -2.67
N ASP A 78 -7.17 19.68 -2.07
CA ASP A 78 -5.99 18.85 -2.30
C ASP A 78 -6.21 17.39 -1.88
N THR A 79 -6.95 17.18 -0.79
CA THR A 79 -7.30 15.84 -0.31
C THR A 79 -8.21 15.10 -1.27
N ILE A 80 -9.27 15.79 -1.75
CA ILE A 80 -10.21 15.23 -2.73
C ILE A 80 -9.47 14.90 -4.02
N TYR A 81 -8.60 15.78 -4.46
CA TYR A 81 -7.78 15.59 -5.66
C TYR A 81 -6.88 14.37 -5.54
N ASN A 82 -6.11 14.26 -4.46
CA ASN A 82 -5.18 13.15 -4.24
C ASN A 82 -5.88 11.80 -4.07
N LEU A 83 -7.05 11.78 -3.42
CA LEU A 83 -7.89 10.58 -3.35
C LEU A 83 -8.42 10.20 -4.73
N SER A 84 -8.92 11.18 -5.50
CA SER A 84 -9.41 10.94 -6.86
C SER A 84 -8.30 10.41 -7.77
N LEU A 85 -7.09 10.91 -7.61
CA LEU A 85 -5.91 10.43 -8.33
C LEU A 85 -5.60 8.96 -7.99
N LEU A 86 -5.58 8.60 -6.71
CA LEU A 86 -5.42 7.20 -6.30
C LEU A 86 -6.53 6.31 -6.89
N LEU A 87 -7.78 6.75 -6.79
CA LEU A 87 -8.91 6.01 -7.33
C LEU A 87 -8.84 5.86 -8.86
N SER A 88 -8.35 6.88 -9.59
CA SER A 88 -8.16 6.80 -11.04
C SER A 88 -7.11 5.77 -11.44
N ILE A 89 -6.06 5.61 -10.63
CA ILE A 89 -5.05 4.56 -10.81
C ILE A 89 -5.65 3.17 -10.51
N LEU A 90 -6.45 3.06 -9.44
CA LEU A 90 -7.02 1.79 -9.01
C LEU A 90 -8.18 1.31 -9.90
N TYR A 91 -9.07 2.20 -10.30
CA TYR A 91 -10.27 1.84 -11.08
C TYR A 91 -10.08 1.99 -12.59
N GLY A 92 -9.11 2.77 -13.02
CA GLY A 92 -8.90 3.19 -14.40
C GLY A 92 -9.39 4.60 -14.65
N ARG A 93 -8.67 5.31 -15.53
CA ARG A 93 -8.90 6.73 -15.85
C ARG A 93 -10.22 6.98 -16.60
N ASP A 94 -10.74 5.97 -17.26
CA ASP A 94 -12.04 5.96 -17.93
C ASP A 94 -13.22 5.97 -16.93
N LYS A 95 -13.02 5.40 -15.74
CA LYS A 95 -14.04 5.33 -14.69
C LYS A 95 -13.96 6.47 -13.69
N VAL A 96 -12.74 6.92 -13.38
CA VAL A 96 -12.48 8.04 -12.48
C VAL A 96 -11.60 9.06 -13.22
N PRO A 97 -12.20 9.93 -14.05
CA PRO A 97 -11.45 10.93 -14.79
C PRO A 97 -10.90 11.99 -13.83
N VAL A 98 -9.59 12.21 -13.88
CA VAL A 98 -8.89 13.28 -13.15
C VAL A 98 -8.14 14.12 -14.16
N ILE A 99 -8.30 15.42 -14.06
CA ILE A 99 -7.55 16.38 -14.90
C ILE A 99 -6.25 16.69 -14.17
N TYR A 100 -5.13 16.39 -14.78
CA TYR A 100 -3.79 16.69 -14.31
C TYR A 100 -2.94 17.29 -15.42
N ASN A 101 -1.92 18.04 -15.04
CA ASN A 101 -0.97 18.61 -15.97
C ASN A 101 0.07 17.56 -16.46
N ASP A 102 0.91 17.95 -17.41
CA ASP A 102 1.88 17.04 -18.03
C ASP A 102 2.92 16.51 -17.01
N GLU A 103 3.30 17.32 -16.02
CA GLU A 103 4.25 16.93 -14.96
C GLU A 103 3.65 15.86 -14.04
N GLU A 104 2.40 16.05 -13.64
CA GLU A 104 1.65 15.07 -12.85
C GLU A 104 1.42 13.76 -13.62
N ALA A 105 1.08 13.88 -14.91
CA ALA A 105 0.93 12.72 -15.79
C ALA A 105 2.20 11.89 -15.86
N GLU A 106 3.34 12.56 -16.02
CA GLU A 106 4.64 11.90 -16.10
C GLU A 106 5.03 11.26 -14.75
N MET A 107 4.81 11.96 -13.64
CA MET A 107 5.02 11.41 -12.30
C MET A 107 4.22 10.14 -12.07
N ILE A 108 2.92 10.15 -12.37
CA ILE A 108 2.04 8.99 -12.21
C ILE A 108 2.55 7.82 -13.05
N ARG A 109 2.91 8.08 -14.30
CA ARG A 109 3.45 7.06 -15.19
C ARG A 109 4.72 6.42 -14.62
N GLN A 110 5.62 7.23 -14.06
CA GLN A 110 6.87 6.74 -13.46
C GLN A 110 6.58 5.90 -12.19
N ILE A 111 5.64 6.32 -11.35
CA ILE A 111 5.22 5.56 -10.17
C ILE A 111 4.61 4.22 -10.58
N GLU A 112 3.69 4.23 -11.54
CA GLU A 112 3.06 2.99 -12.03
C GLU A 112 4.09 2.03 -12.63
N GLN A 113 5.07 2.52 -13.40
CA GLN A 113 6.14 1.71 -13.96
C GLN A 113 7.05 1.11 -12.86
N GLU A 114 7.43 1.91 -11.88
CA GLU A 114 8.26 1.43 -10.75
C GLU A 114 7.53 0.33 -9.98
N ILE A 115 6.25 0.55 -9.67
CA ILE A 115 5.42 -0.44 -8.97
C ILE A 115 5.24 -1.72 -9.81
N ASP A 116 5.07 -1.58 -11.12
CA ASP A 116 4.92 -2.72 -12.03
C ASP A 116 6.18 -3.60 -12.06
N ILE A 117 7.36 -2.97 -12.12
CA ILE A 117 8.65 -3.65 -12.03
C ILE A 117 8.79 -4.41 -10.70
N LYS A 118 8.37 -3.77 -9.58
CA LYS A 118 8.40 -4.42 -8.26
C LYS A 118 7.42 -5.59 -8.16
N ALA A 119 6.23 -5.44 -8.74
CA ALA A 119 5.27 -6.53 -8.81
C ALA A 119 5.84 -7.74 -9.57
N ASP A 120 6.50 -7.53 -10.71
CA ASP A 120 7.16 -8.61 -11.46
C ASP A 120 8.26 -9.31 -10.65
N GLN A 121 9.10 -8.56 -9.95
CA GLN A 121 10.15 -9.12 -9.08
C GLN A 121 9.55 -10.00 -7.98
N ILE A 122 8.44 -9.56 -7.36
CA ILE A 122 7.76 -10.30 -6.29
C ILE A 122 7.10 -11.57 -6.85
N ILE A 123 6.39 -11.48 -7.98
CA ILE A 123 5.74 -12.63 -8.62
C ILE A 123 6.77 -13.70 -9.03
N ASN A 124 7.88 -13.29 -9.63
CA ASN A 124 8.95 -14.20 -10.07
C ASN A 124 9.65 -14.90 -8.88
N SER A 125 9.50 -14.40 -7.66
CA SER A 125 10.03 -15.02 -6.44
C SER A 125 9.12 -16.13 -5.88
N ASN A 126 7.98 -16.43 -6.50
CA ASN A 126 7.06 -17.52 -6.15
C ASN A 126 6.54 -17.49 -4.71
N TYR A 127 6.29 -16.31 -4.16
CA TYR A 127 5.61 -16.18 -2.87
C TYR A 127 4.14 -16.56 -3.02
N LYS A 128 3.63 -17.35 -2.06
CA LYS A 128 2.21 -17.72 -1.99
C LYS A 128 1.40 -16.71 -1.19
N TYR A 129 2.04 -16.12 -0.19
CA TYR A 129 1.43 -15.18 0.74
C TYR A 129 2.22 -13.88 0.76
N ILE A 130 1.52 -12.76 0.68
CA ILE A 130 2.11 -11.42 0.74
C ILE A 130 1.43 -10.63 1.85
N GLY A 131 2.23 -10.17 2.82
CA GLY A 131 1.78 -9.32 3.91
C GLY A 131 2.26 -7.89 3.73
N PHE A 132 1.34 -6.93 3.78
CA PHE A 132 1.64 -5.51 3.81
C PHE A 132 1.56 -4.97 5.24
N SER A 133 2.63 -4.32 5.71
CA SER A 133 2.60 -3.53 6.94
C SER A 133 2.31 -2.09 6.58
N THR A 134 1.08 -1.65 6.84
CA THR A 134 0.58 -0.37 6.35
C THR A 134 0.47 0.68 7.43
N TYR A 135 0.96 1.85 7.07
CA TYR A 135 0.76 3.13 7.72
C TYR A 135 0.00 4.04 6.75
N ILE A 136 -0.56 5.11 7.27
CA ILE A 136 -1.28 6.08 6.46
C ILE A 136 -0.44 6.64 5.31
N SER A 137 0.86 6.83 5.56
CA SER A 137 1.78 7.38 4.56
C SER A 137 2.20 6.41 3.46
N ASN A 138 1.92 5.11 3.59
CA ASN A 138 2.26 4.11 2.57
C ASN A 138 1.05 3.34 2.00
N ILE A 139 -0.15 3.67 2.45
CA ILE A 139 -1.36 2.93 2.04
C ILE A 139 -1.60 3.02 0.53
N ALA A 140 -1.37 4.18 -0.08
CA ALA A 140 -1.56 4.36 -1.53
C ALA A 140 -0.66 3.46 -2.36
N TYR A 141 0.65 3.47 -2.08
CA TYR A 141 1.60 2.58 -2.76
C TYR A 141 1.23 1.12 -2.56
N SER A 142 0.87 0.75 -1.32
CA SER A 142 0.47 -0.61 -0.98
C SER A 142 -0.77 -1.06 -1.76
N CYS A 143 -1.77 -0.19 -1.93
CA CYS A 143 -2.96 -0.47 -2.72
C CYS A 143 -2.64 -0.67 -4.21
N ILE A 144 -1.83 0.21 -4.80
CA ILE A 144 -1.45 0.11 -6.22
C ILE A 144 -0.64 -1.18 -6.45
N LEU A 145 0.32 -1.48 -5.57
CA LEU A 145 1.12 -2.70 -5.67
C LEU A 145 0.25 -3.96 -5.48
N ALA A 146 -0.66 -3.96 -4.51
CA ALA A 146 -1.57 -5.09 -4.30
C ALA A 146 -2.43 -5.37 -5.53
N LYS A 147 -2.98 -4.30 -6.16
CA LYS A 147 -3.72 -4.42 -7.42
C LYS A 147 -2.87 -5.06 -8.51
N LYS A 148 -1.65 -4.57 -8.74
CA LYS A 148 -0.73 -5.11 -9.74
C LYS A 148 -0.36 -6.58 -9.47
N LEU A 149 -0.16 -6.95 -8.21
CA LEU A 149 0.10 -8.33 -7.83
C LEU A 149 -1.09 -9.24 -8.15
N LYS A 150 -2.32 -8.81 -7.83
CA LYS A 150 -3.56 -9.55 -8.15
C LYS A 150 -3.80 -9.67 -9.65
N GLU A 151 -3.55 -8.62 -10.42
CA GLU A 151 -3.64 -8.64 -11.89
C GLU A 151 -2.66 -9.65 -12.52
N LYS A 152 -1.44 -9.76 -11.99
CA LYS A 152 -0.40 -10.68 -12.49
C LYS A 152 -0.58 -12.12 -11.99
N ASN A 153 -1.12 -12.31 -10.78
CA ASN A 153 -1.37 -13.63 -10.21
C ASN A 153 -2.57 -13.61 -9.24
N ALA A 154 -3.75 -13.96 -9.73
CA ALA A 154 -4.98 -14.00 -8.94
C ALA A 154 -4.94 -15.02 -7.78
N ASN A 155 -4.04 -16.02 -7.82
CA ASN A 155 -3.94 -17.05 -6.78
C ASN A 155 -3.06 -16.64 -5.57
N ILE A 156 -2.45 -15.46 -5.62
CA ILE A 156 -1.65 -14.96 -4.51
C ILE A 156 -2.57 -14.48 -3.38
N SER A 157 -2.29 -14.89 -2.14
CA SER A 157 -3.06 -14.42 -0.99
C SER A 157 -2.42 -13.17 -0.39
N ILE A 158 -3.18 -12.10 -0.32
CA ILE A 158 -2.72 -10.79 0.16
C ILE A 158 -3.33 -10.46 1.51
N PHE A 159 -2.48 -10.09 2.45
CA PHE A 159 -2.81 -9.69 3.81
C PHE A 159 -2.42 -8.23 4.04
N PHE A 160 -3.31 -7.45 4.59
CA PHE A 160 -3.01 -6.10 5.08
C PHE A 160 -3.07 -6.05 6.60
N GLY A 161 -2.10 -5.39 7.21
CA GLY A 161 -2.04 -5.13 8.64
C GLY A 161 -1.29 -3.82 8.91
N GLY A 162 -1.19 -3.43 10.18
CA GLY A 162 -0.55 -2.20 10.62
C GLY A 162 -1.56 -1.13 11.07
N SER A 163 -1.08 0.06 11.41
CA SER A 163 -1.93 1.07 12.05
C SER A 163 -3.06 1.60 11.16
N SER A 164 -2.87 1.64 9.83
CA SER A 164 -3.92 2.10 8.92
C SER A 164 -5.14 1.18 8.89
N THR A 165 -4.97 -0.12 9.16
CA THR A 165 -6.08 -1.08 9.20
C THR A 165 -6.94 -0.97 10.46
N SER A 166 -6.57 -0.13 11.43
CA SER A 166 -7.43 0.21 12.57
C SER A 166 -8.62 1.07 12.16
N TYR A 167 -8.53 1.78 11.05
CA TYR A 167 -9.62 2.57 10.50
C TYR A 167 -10.58 1.70 9.68
N MET A 168 -11.85 1.65 10.09
CA MET A 168 -12.86 0.81 9.45
C MET A 168 -13.04 1.12 7.94
N PRO A 169 -13.13 2.39 7.50
CA PRO A 169 -13.29 2.69 6.08
C PRO A 169 -12.14 2.17 5.21
N ILE A 170 -10.89 2.19 5.73
CA ILE A 170 -9.75 1.62 5.00
C ILE A 170 -9.89 0.10 4.86
N ARG A 171 -10.32 -0.59 5.90
CA ARG A 171 -10.54 -2.05 5.85
C ARG A 171 -11.59 -2.43 4.83
N GLU A 172 -12.75 -1.76 4.89
CA GLU A 172 -13.84 -1.98 3.95
C GLU A 172 -13.37 -1.74 2.52
N PHE A 173 -12.71 -0.61 2.27
CA PHE A 173 -12.13 -0.29 0.97
C PHE A 173 -11.19 -1.40 0.45
N LEU A 174 -10.23 -1.87 1.27
CA LEU A 174 -9.28 -2.90 0.88
C LEU A 174 -9.96 -4.22 0.49
N LEU A 175 -11.00 -4.61 1.25
CA LEU A 175 -11.74 -5.85 1.03
C LEU A 175 -12.70 -5.75 -0.15
N GLU A 176 -13.44 -4.65 -0.27
CA GLU A 176 -14.41 -4.43 -1.34
C GLU A 176 -13.74 -4.26 -2.72
N MET A 177 -12.57 -3.62 -2.74
CA MET A 177 -11.75 -3.49 -3.95
C MET A 177 -11.04 -4.78 -4.36
N GLY A 178 -11.10 -5.83 -3.55
CA GLY A 178 -10.36 -7.08 -3.78
C GLY A 178 -8.83 -6.91 -3.72
N LEU A 179 -8.35 -5.85 -3.05
CA LEU A 179 -6.92 -5.60 -2.86
C LEU A 179 -6.33 -6.50 -1.77
N ALA A 180 -7.15 -6.90 -0.80
CA ALA A 180 -6.80 -7.80 0.28
C ALA A 180 -7.73 -9.00 0.32
N ASP A 181 -7.19 -10.19 0.55
CA ASP A 181 -7.98 -11.37 0.92
C ASP A 181 -8.29 -11.37 2.41
N TYR A 182 -7.37 -10.78 3.21
CA TYR A 182 -7.47 -10.71 4.66
C TYR A 182 -6.94 -9.38 5.18
N VAL A 183 -7.62 -8.84 6.18
CA VAL A 183 -7.16 -7.69 6.95
C VAL A 183 -6.99 -8.07 8.42
N ILE A 184 -5.79 -7.79 8.95
CA ILE A 184 -5.44 -8.05 10.35
C ILE A 184 -5.63 -6.77 11.14
N VAL A 185 -6.45 -6.81 12.18
CA VAL A 185 -6.80 -5.66 13.02
C VAL A 185 -6.27 -5.86 14.44
N GLY A 186 -5.56 -4.86 14.96
CA GLY A 186 -5.01 -4.85 16.31
C GLY A 186 -3.54 -5.27 16.38
N GLU A 187 -2.96 -5.10 17.56
CA GLU A 187 -1.50 -5.22 17.79
C GLU A 187 -1.10 -6.44 18.64
N HIS A 188 -2.05 -7.31 19.09
CA HIS A 188 -1.80 -8.38 20.07
C HIS A 188 -2.27 -9.77 19.62
N PRO A 189 -1.73 -10.83 20.25
CA PRO A 189 -2.26 -12.20 20.11
C PRO A 189 -3.74 -12.22 20.48
N GLY A 190 -4.61 -12.52 19.53
CA GLY A 190 -6.06 -12.36 19.63
C GLY A 190 -6.62 -11.34 18.64
N ASN A 191 -5.78 -10.84 17.76
CA ASN A 191 -6.15 -9.94 16.69
C ASN A 191 -7.33 -10.48 15.88
N LYS A 192 -8.26 -9.57 15.57
CA LYS A 192 -9.39 -9.90 14.71
C LYS A 192 -8.92 -9.99 13.27
N LEU A 193 -9.22 -11.12 12.64
CA LEU A 193 -9.00 -11.32 11.20
C LEU A 193 -10.31 -11.04 10.48
N GLU A 194 -10.30 -10.06 9.59
CA GLU A 194 -11.41 -9.77 8.69
C GLU A 194 -11.08 -10.30 7.28
N LYS A 195 -12.06 -10.97 6.67
CA LYS A 195 -11.91 -11.63 5.37
C LYS A 195 -12.84 -10.98 4.35
N ALA A 196 -12.39 -10.90 3.09
CA ALA A 196 -13.26 -10.50 2.00
C ALA A 196 -14.50 -11.39 1.94
N LYS A 197 -15.66 -10.79 1.73
CA LYS A 197 -16.89 -11.51 1.43
C LYS A 197 -16.73 -12.13 0.03
N GLN A 198 -16.92 -13.44 -0.05
CA GLN A 198 -16.95 -14.17 -1.32
C GLN A 198 -18.22 -13.84 -2.09
#